data_df08f88346d8f1043c6d4ce069280ffc
#
_entry.id   df08f88346d8f1043c6d4ce069280ffc
#
_cell.length_a   1.000
_cell.length_b   1.000
_cell.length_c   1.000
_cell.angle_alpha   90.00
_cell.angle_beta   90.00
_cell.angle_gamma   90.00
#
_symmetry.space_group_name_H-M   'P 1'
#
loop_
_entity.id
_entity.type
_entity.pdbx_description
1 polymer ?
#
loop_
_entity_poly.entity_id
_entity_poly.type
_entity_poly.pdbx_seq_one_letter_code
_entity_poly.pdbx_strand_id
1 'polypeptide(L)'
;QVKGKSYTLQDYLKRQNVSGMLVLKNGKVAYKYLGEDNTDSTLWTSRSVGKSVVSALVGVAIKEGKIHSLDDLVTQYEPDLKGTAWEGVTLKQLITHTSGVAWNE
;
A
#
# COMPACT_ATOMS: atom_id res chain seq x y z
N GLN A 1 18.17 -9.33 -18.53
CA GLN A 1 19.04 -8.57 -19.44
C GLN A 1 18.36 -7.26 -19.83
N VAL A 2 19.08 -6.16 -19.77
CA VAL A 2 18.60 -4.85 -20.21
C VAL A 2 19.60 -4.33 -21.25
N LYS A 3 19.12 -3.99 -22.44
CA LYS A 3 19.95 -3.53 -23.57
C LYS A 3 21.19 -4.42 -23.82
N GLY A 4 21.01 -5.75 -23.80
CA GLY A 4 22.06 -6.73 -24.05
C GLY A 4 23.08 -6.92 -22.93
N LYS A 5 22.94 -6.26 -21.78
CA LYS A 5 23.79 -6.45 -20.60
C LYS A 5 23.07 -7.27 -19.54
N SER A 6 23.79 -8.21 -18.93
CA SER A 6 23.34 -8.91 -17.72
C SER A 6 23.60 -8.07 -16.49
N TYR A 7 22.61 -8.00 -15.62
CA TYR A 7 22.73 -7.38 -14.31
C TYR A 7 22.42 -8.39 -13.23
N THR A 8 23.18 -8.35 -12.17
CA THR A 8 22.96 -9.12 -10.96
C THR A 8 22.02 -8.38 -10.01
N LEU A 9 21.54 -9.07 -8.97
CA LEU A 9 20.82 -8.42 -7.89
C LEU A 9 21.69 -7.36 -7.20
N GLN A 10 22.97 -7.62 -7.01
CA GLN A 10 23.91 -6.68 -6.38
C GLN A 10 24.05 -5.39 -7.22
N ASP A 11 24.13 -5.51 -8.53
CA ASP A 11 24.16 -4.34 -9.42
C ASP A 11 22.89 -3.49 -9.29
N TYR A 12 21.73 -4.15 -9.12
CA TYR A 12 20.46 -3.47 -8.88
C TYR A 12 20.45 -2.73 -7.55
N LEU A 13 20.80 -3.42 -6.46
CA LEU A 13 20.82 -2.86 -5.10
C LEU A 13 21.72 -1.61 -5.04
N LYS A 14 22.91 -1.70 -5.60
CA LYS A 14 23.88 -0.60 -5.66
C LYS A 14 23.39 0.54 -6.53
N ARG A 15 22.94 0.24 -7.76
CA ARG A 15 22.53 1.26 -8.73
C ARG A 15 21.30 2.05 -8.26
N GLN A 16 20.36 1.40 -7.56
CA GLN A 16 19.14 2.02 -7.04
C GLN A 16 19.32 2.60 -5.63
N ASN A 17 20.52 2.47 -5.05
CA ASN A 17 20.79 2.86 -3.66
C ASN A 17 19.72 2.29 -2.71
N VAL A 18 19.46 0.99 -2.83
CA VAL A 18 18.41 0.32 -2.06
C VAL A 18 18.81 0.33 -0.58
N SER A 19 17.97 0.90 0.25
CA SER A 19 18.21 1.00 1.70
C SER A 19 17.86 -0.28 2.46
N GLY A 20 16.94 -1.08 1.94
CA GLY A 20 16.57 -2.37 2.51
C GLY A 20 15.76 -3.22 1.55
N MET A 21 15.96 -4.54 1.59
CA MET A 21 15.17 -5.52 0.84
C MET A 21 14.95 -6.77 1.70
N LEU A 22 13.72 -7.23 1.76
CA LEU A 22 13.35 -8.49 2.40
C LEU A 22 12.54 -9.32 1.41
N VAL A 23 12.98 -10.55 1.16
CA VAL A 23 12.26 -11.50 0.33
C VAL A 23 11.79 -12.66 1.19
N LEU A 24 10.50 -12.94 1.14
CA LEU A 24 9.88 -14.07 1.81
C LEU A 24 9.53 -15.16 0.78
N LYS A 25 9.76 -16.42 1.14
CA LYS A 25 9.31 -17.59 0.37
C LYS A 25 8.70 -18.59 1.34
N ASN A 26 7.45 -18.96 1.10
CA ASN A 26 6.70 -19.89 1.97
C ASN A 26 6.71 -19.43 3.45
N GLY A 27 6.53 -18.14 3.71
CA GLY A 27 6.53 -17.57 5.07
C GLY A 27 7.91 -17.48 5.74
N LYS A 28 8.99 -17.87 5.07
CA LYS A 28 10.36 -17.80 5.59
C LYS A 28 11.17 -16.74 4.86
N VAL A 29 12.08 -16.11 5.59
CA VAL A 29 13.03 -15.14 5.01
C VAL A 29 13.98 -15.90 4.08
N ALA A 30 13.90 -15.64 2.78
CA ALA A 30 14.76 -16.21 1.76
C ALA A 30 15.96 -15.31 1.46
N TYR A 31 15.80 -13.99 1.60
CA TYR A 31 16.85 -13.01 1.39
C TYR A 31 16.59 -11.76 2.21
N LYS A 32 17.65 -11.20 2.78
CA LYS A 32 17.64 -9.94 3.51
C LYS A 32 18.85 -9.12 3.10
N TYR A 33 18.62 -7.87 2.82
CA TYR A 33 19.64 -6.87 2.56
C TYR A 33 19.31 -5.59 3.31
N LEU A 34 20.32 -5.01 3.93
CA LEU A 34 20.27 -3.67 4.51
C LEU A 34 21.41 -2.85 3.90
N GLY A 35 21.10 -1.66 3.45
CA GLY A 35 22.10 -0.69 2.98
C GLY A 35 23.02 -0.24 4.12
N GLU A 36 24.14 0.38 3.78
CA GLU A 36 25.28 0.60 4.66
C GLU A 36 24.94 1.23 6.03
N ASP A 37 23.98 2.16 6.06
CA ASP A 37 23.61 2.88 7.29
C ASP A 37 22.32 2.34 7.95
N ASN A 38 21.85 1.17 7.54
CA ASN A 38 20.58 0.63 8.01
C ASN A 38 20.76 -0.62 8.86
N THR A 39 19.91 -0.73 9.88
CA THR A 39 19.84 -1.87 10.81
C THR A 39 18.41 -2.42 10.86
N ASP A 40 18.21 -3.51 11.57
CA ASP A 40 16.87 -4.08 11.82
C ASP A 40 15.95 -3.15 12.62
N SER A 41 16.51 -2.20 13.32
CA SER A 41 15.78 -1.20 14.13
C SER A 41 15.64 0.15 13.43
N THR A 42 16.15 0.31 12.22
CA THR A 42 15.99 1.56 11.47
C THR A 42 14.52 1.84 11.19
N LEU A 43 14.07 3.03 11.57
CA LEU A 43 12.70 3.48 11.29
C LEU A 43 12.59 3.99 9.86
N TRP A 44 11.56 3.54 9.18
CA TRP A 44 11.28 3.88 7.79
C TRP A 44 9.99 4.68 7.67
N THR A 45 9.99 5.69 6.83
CA THR A 45 8.77 6.34 6.42
C THR A 45 7.98 5.38 5.52
N SER A 46 6.77 5.00 5.94
CA SER A 46 5.92 4.06 5.19
C SER A 46 5.45 4.62 3.84
N ARG A 47 5.38 5.95 3.73
CA ARG A 47 4.78 6.63 2.57
C ARG A 47 3.46 5.97 2.19
N SER A 48 3.17 5.78 0.91
CA SER A 48 1.92 5.18 0.44
C SER A 48 1.72 3.70 0.83
N VAL A 49 2.75 2.99 1.30
CA VAL A 49 2.57 1.65 1.89
C VAL A 49 1.61 1.69 3.09
N GLY A 50 1.57 2.81 3.82
CA GLY A 50 0.59 3.04 4.90
C GLY A 50 -0.87 2.88 4.45
N LYS A 51 -1.19 3.16 3.17
CA LYS A 51 -2.55 2.95 2.63
C LYS A 51 -2.98 1.47 2.69
N SER A 52 -2.05 0.53 2.53
CA SER A 52 -2.35 -0.89 2.68
C SER A 52 -2.73 -1.26 4.12
N VAL A 53 -2.12 -0.61 5.10
CA VAL A 53 -2.48 -0.77 6.52
C VAL A 53 -3.88 -0.21 6.77
N VAL A 54 -4.18 0.98 6.25
CA VAL A 54 -5.52 1.59 6.35
C VAL A 54 -6.58 0.70 5.70
N SER A 55 -6.30 0.16 4.51
CA SER A 55 -7.18 -0.79 3.83
C SER A 55 -7.46 -2.04 4.68
N ALA A 56 -6.44 -2.58 5.36
CA ALA A 56 -6.61 -3.71 6.28
C ALA A 56 -7.49 -3.34 7.49
N LEU A 57 -7.40 -2.10 8.01
CA LEU A 57 -8.25 -1.62 9.11
C LEU A 57 -9.73 -1.54 8.71
N VAL A 58 -10.05 -1.29 7.44
CA VAL A 58 -11.43 -1.41 6.94
C VAL A 58 -11.96 -2.82 7.15
N GLY A 59 -11.15 -3.85 6.89
CA GLY A 59 -11.51 -5.24 7.17
C GLY A 59 -11.76 -5.52 8.66
N VAL A 60 -10.96 -4.90 9.54
CA VAL A 60 -11.18 -4.98 11.00
C VAL A 60 -12.50 -4.31 11.38
N ALA A 61 -12.79 -3.12 10.85
CA ALA A 61 -14.02 -2.38 11.12
C ALA A 61 -15.27 -3.16 10.66
N ILE A 62 -15.18 -3.88 9.55
CA ILE A 62 -16.25 -4.79 9.10
C ILE A 62 -16.43 -5.94 10.11
N LYS A 63 -15.33 -6.57 10.52
CA LYS A 63 -15.37 -7.66 11.50
C LYS A 63 -15.97 -7.22 12.84
N GLU A 64 -15.73 -5.98 13.24
CA GLU A 64 -16.28 -5.38 14.48
C GLU A 64 -17.71 -4.84 14.30
N GLY A 65 -18.31 -4.96 13.12
CA GLY A 65 -19.66 -4.46 12.83
C GLY A 65 -19.78 -2.94 12.75
N LYS A 66 -18.66 -2.22 12.66
CA LYS A 66 -18.64 -0.76 12.47
C LYS A 66 -18.92 -0.36 11.02
N ILE A 67 -18.56 -1.21 10.09
CA ILE A 67 -18.88 -1.12 8.67
C ILE A 67 -19.67 -2.39 8.33
N HIS A 68 -20.79 -2.26 7.63
CA HIS A 68 -21.63 -3.41 7.30
C HIS A 68 -21.12 -4.17 6.09
N SER A 69 -20.70 -3.43 5.03
CA SER A 69 -20.27 -4.02 3.76
C SER A 69 -19.27 -3.13 3.02
N LEU A 70 -18.45 -3.73 2.19
CA LEU A 70 -17.65 -2.98 1.21
C LEU A 70 -18.49 -2.35 0.10
N ASP A 71 -19.72 -2.80 -0.09
CA ASP A 71 -20.64 -2.23 -1.07
C ASP A 71 -21.42 -1.02 -0.52
N ASP A 72 -21.25 -0.69 0.77
CA ASP A 72 -21.82 0.51 1.37
C ASP A 72 -21.19 1.77 0.76
N LEU A 73 -22.00 2.83 0.66
CA LEU A 73 -21.52 4.12 0.17
C LEU A 73 -20.62 4.80 1.21
N VAL A 74 -19.54 5.42 0.76
CA VAL A 74 -18.65 6.21 1.64
C VAL A 74 -19.41 7.29 2.40
N THR A 75 -20.45 7.88 1.80
CA THR A 75 -21.29 8.92 2.41
C THR A 75 -22.16 8.44 3.57
N GLN A 76 -22.26 7.13 3.81
CA GLN A 76 -22.90 6.59 5.02
C GLN A 76 -22.03 6.78 6.26
N TYR A 77 -20.71 6.77 6.07
CA TYR A 77 -19.69 6.88 7.13
C TYR A 77 -19.08 8.28 7.20
N GLU A 78 -19.04 8.98 6.06
CA GLU A 78 -18.56 10.35 5.93
C GLU A 78 -19.62 11.22 5.22
N PRO A 79 -20.62 11.73 5.97
CA PRO A 79 -21.74 12.49 5.41
C PRO A 79 -21.33 13.78 4.68
N ASP A 80 -20.20 14.37 5.04
CA ASP A 80 -19.69 15.61 4.44
C ASP A 80 -19.26 15.44 2.97
N LEU A 81 -19.16 14.20 2.52
CA LEU A 81 -18.88 13.89 1.10
C LEU A 81 -20.13 13.93 0.21
N LYS A 82 -21.34 14.14 0.77
CA LYS A 82 -22.56 14.31 -0.02
C LYS A 82 -22.48 15.58 -0.87
N GLY A 83 -22.97 15.51 -2.09
CA GLY A 83 -22.89 16.63 -3.04
C GLY A 83 -21.50 16.82 -3.66
N THR A 84 -20.55 15.97 -3.37
CA THR A 84 -19.20 15.99 -3.96
C THR A 84 -19.05 14.88 -5.01
N ALA A 85 -17.89 14.85 -5.69
CA ALA A 85 -17.55 13.77 -6.64
C ALA A 85 -17.44 12.38 -5.97
N TRP A 86 -17.44 12.31 -4.65
CA TRP A 86 -17.41 11.07 -3.87
C TRP A 86 -18.81 10.50 -3.58
N GLU A 87 -19.86 11.27 -3.84
CA GLU A 87 -21.23 10.77 -3.71
C GLU A 87 -21.46 9.59 -4.66
N GLY A 88 -22.02 8.50 -4.15
CA GLY A 88 -22.22 7.28 -4.91
C GLY A 88 -21.02 6.33 -4.99
N VAL A 89 -19.85 6.72 -4.46
CA VAL A 89 -18.68 5.85 -4.38
C VAL A 89 -18.85 4.86 -3.24
N THR A 90 -18.61 3.57 -3.51
CA THR A 90 -18.61 2.53 -2.48
C THR A 90 -17.25 2.44 -1.77
N LEU A 91 -17.25 1.88 -0.57
CA LEU A 91 -16.01 1.58 0.17
C LEU A 91 -15.08 0.66 -0.65
N LYS A 92 -15.65 -0.30 -1.39
CA LYS A 92 -14.89 -1.18 -2.29
C LYS A 92 -14.16 -0.37 -3.36
N GLN A 93 -14.86 0.53 -4.04
CA GLN A 93 -14.25 1.39 -5.06
C GLN A 93 -13.18 2.30 -4.47
N LEU A 94 -13.39 2.79 -3.25
CA LEU A 94 -12.42 3.62 -2.55
C LEU A 94 -11.12 2.86 -2.27
N ILE A 95 -11.20 1.69 -1.62
CA ILE A 95 -10.00 0.93 -1.22
C ILE A 95 -9.28 0.25 -2.39
N THR A 96 -9.95 0.08 -3.53
CA THR A 96 -9.36 -0.48 -4.75
C THR A 96 -8.92 0.58 -5.76
N HIS A 97 -9.04 1.87 -5.41
CA HIS A 97 -8.71 3.01 -6.30
C HIS A 97 -9.47 3.00 -7.63
N THR A 98 -10.75 2.62 -7.61
CA THR A 98 -11.63 2.53 -8.79
C THR A 98 -12.82 3.46 -8.70
N SER A 99 -12.74 4.51 -7.89
CA SER A 99 -13.83 5.48 -7.67
C SER A 99 -14.24 6.27 -8.93
N GLY A 100 -13.32 6.46 -9.88
CA GLY A 100 -13.55 7.31 -11.04
C GLY A 100 -13.52 8.82 -10.76
N VAL A 101 -13.24 9.20 -9.51
CA VAL A 101 -13.09 10.61 -9.12
C VAL A 101 -11.83 11.19 -9.76
N ALA A 102 -11.94 12.35 -10.39
CA ALA A 102 -10.79 13.10 -10.87
C ALA A 102 -9.97 13.59 -9.66
N TRP A 103 -8.77 13.07 -9.51
CA TRP A 103 -7.87 13.40 -8.43
C TRP A 103 -6.59 14.04 -8.97
N ASN A 104 -6.12 15.07 -8.28
CA ASN A 104 -4.85 15.74 -8.59
C ASN A 104 -3.99 15.76 -7.32
N GLU A 105 -2.77 15.20 -7.39
CA GLU A 105 -1.76 15.25 -6.31
C GLU A 105 -0.93 16.52 -6.39
#